data_7206873a63e37befe1e9f8267567fe92
#
_entry.id   7206873a63e37befe1e9f8267567fe92
#
_cell.length_a   1.000
_cell.length_b   1.000
_cell.length_c   1.000
_cell.angle_alpha   90.00
_cell.angle_beta   90.00
_cell.angle_gamma   90.00
#
_symmetry.space_group_name_H-M   'P 1'
#
loop_
_entity.id
_entity.type
_entity.pdbx_description
1 polymer ?
#
loop_
_entity_poly.entity_id
_entity_poly.type
_entity_poly.pdbx_seq_one_letter_code
_entity_poly.pdbx_strand_id
1 'polypeptide(L)'
;MPARKKEKKSQFRTGYVALVGRPNIGKSTLLNTLIGQKIAIVSNKPQTTRISLLGIKTTSRGQIIFVDNPGIHKPLHLMNRRMMNYVYSSLETADLILLLIEANKKFGQGDRYVLEILKKVKTSVFLLINKIDLVKKDRLLPVIDKYKDLFPFREIIPISALKGDNLDLLENLIYDYLPQAEKIYSDEEITDQSERFLLSEIIREKILNLVEEELPYTTAVVIRSIERPQAADSALEGEESSGPSSSGNQPLTRIKADILVERENHKGIIIGRQGGMIKTIGTQARKEIEDILESRVFLELSVRVREKWRDSEEVLDLIEEQKE
;
A
#
# COMPACT_ATOMS: atom_id res chain seq x y z
N MET A 1 -12.02 -55.57 4.62
CA MET A 1 -12.43 -54.33 3.96
C MET A 1 -11.63 -53.21 4.60
N PRO A 2 -10.77 -52.49 3.87
CA PRO A 2 -10.01 -51.38 4.45
C PRO A 2 -10.93 -50.17 4.59
N ALA A 3 -10.90 -49.56 5.78
CA ALA A 3 -11.64 -48.35 6.10
C ALA A 3 -11.20 -47.18 5.17
N ARG A 4 -12.13 -46.63 4.41
CA ARG A 4 -11.92 -45.38 3.64
C ARG A 4 -11.59 -44.28 4.67
N LYS A 5 -10.34 -43.81 4.65
CA LYS A 5 -9.98 -42.53 5.24
C LYS A 5 -10.89 -41.48 4.63
N LYS A 6 -11.79 -40.89 5.41
CA LYS A 6 -12.52 -39.69 5.05
C LYS A 6 -11.45 -38.59 4.84
N GLU A 7 -11.20 -38.24 3.61
CA GLU A 7 -10.51 -36.99 3.29
C GLU A 7 -11.27 -35.85 3.99
N LYS A 8 -10.63 -35.24 4.97
CA LYS A 8 -11.12 -33.95 5.51
C LYS A 8 -11.15 -32.99 4.35
N LYS A 9 -12.34 -32.66 3.81
CA LYS A 9 -12.52 -31.52 2.92
C LYS A 9 -11.87 -30.35 3.65
N SER A 10 -10.80 -29.79 3.07
CA SER A 10 -10.22 -28.53 3.52
C SER A 10 -11.36 -27.50 3.49
N GLN A 11 -11.82 -27.07 4.66
CA GLN A 11 -12.88 -26.07 4.72
C GLN A 11 -12.24 -24.73 4.36
N PHE A 12 -12.82 -24.05 3.38
CA PHE A 12 -12.35 -22.75 2.90
C PHE A 12 -12.40 -21.72 4.04
N ARG A 13 -11.37 -20.92 4.16
CA ARG A 13 -11.21 -19.94 5.24
C ARG A 13 -11.08 -18.55 4.67
N THR A 14 -11.83 -17.60 5.19
CA THR A 14 -11.82 -16.21 4.73
C THR A 14 -11.86 -15.28 5.92
N GLY A 15 -11.08 -14.23 5.89
CA GLY A 15 -11.12 -13.20 6.93
C GLY A 15 -10.18 -12.03 6.67
N TYR A 16 -10.38 -10.99 7.46
CA TYR A 16 -9.64 -9.74 7.41
C TYR A 16 -8.42 -9.78 8.32
N VAL A 17 -7.27 -9.39 7.78
CA VAL A 17 -5.98 -9.38 8.47
C VAL A 17 -5.41 -7.97 8.47
N ALA A 18 -5.46 -7.28 9.62
CA ALA A 18 -4.97 -5.91 9.73
C ALA A 18 -3.45 -5.85 9.91
N LEU A 19 -2.76 -5.13 9.03
CA LEU A 19 -1.33 -4.83 9.17
C LEU A 19 -1.18 -3.53 9.98
N VAL A 20 -0.55 -3.61 11.14
CA VAL A 20 -0.40 -2.44 12.01
C VAL A 20 1.04 -2.29 12.52
N GLY A 21 1.36 -1.10 12.97
CA GLY A 21 2.65 -0.75 13.55
C GLY A 21 3.08 0.66 13.18
N ARG A 22 4.28 1.04 13.59
CA ARG A 22 4.85 2.37 13.33
C ARG A 22 5.02 2.64 11.83
N PRO A 23 5.18 3.91 11.41
CA PRO A 23 5.60 4.22 10.04
C PRO A 23 6.93 3.53 9.66
N ASN A 24 7.09 3.17 8.39
CA ASN A 24 8.32 2.65 7.75
C ASN A 24 8.84 1.30 8.25
N ILE A 25 8.05 0.54 8.96
CA ILE A 25 8.43 -0.81 9.42
C ILE A 25 8.25 -1.90 8.36
N GLY A 26 7.71 -1.56 7.18
CA GLY A 26 7.58 -2.47 6.04
C GLY A 26 6.21 -3.12 5.87
N LYS A 27 5.11 -2.50 6.35
CA LYS A 27 3.73 -3.01 6.15
C LYS A 27 3.37 -3.16 4.67
N SER A 28 3.48 -2.08 3.90
CA SER A 28 3.18 -2.08 2.45
C SER A 28 4.14 -2.97 1.65
N THR A 29 5.40 -3.10 2.08
CA THR A 29 6.35 -4.07 1.49
C THR A 29 5.87 -5.49 1.74
N LEU A 30 5.46 -5.82 2.97
CA LEU A 30 4.92 -7.13 3.31
C LEU A 30 3.68 -7.44 2.48
N LEU A 31 2.75 -6.48 2.38
CA LEU A 31 1.56 -6.63 1.56
C LEU A 31 1.89 -6.97 0.11
N ASN A 32 2.72 -6.14 -0.54
CA ASN A 32 3.12 -6.35 -1.94
C ASN A 32 3.77 -7.73 -2.15
N THR A 33 4.63 -8.16 -1.22
CA THR A 33 5.30 -9.47 -1.31
C THR A 33 4.31 -10.62 -1.12
N LEU A 34 3.36 -10.51 -0.19
CA LEU A 34 2.33 -11.55 0.02
C LEU A 34 1.36 -11.67 -1.15
N ILE A 35 0.99 -10.55 -1.76
CA ILE A 35 0.11 -10.51 -2.96
C ILE A 35 0.88 -10.96 -4.22
N GLY A 36 2.19 -10.74 -4.27
CA GLY A 36 3.04 -11.03 -5.42
C GLY A 36 3.01 -9.94 -6.51
N GLN A 37 2.36 -8.81 -6.23
CA GLN A 37 2.26 -7.64 -7.11
C GLN A 37 2.36 -6.35 -6.32
N LYS A 38 2.76 -5.25 -6.99
CA LYS A 38 2.79 -3.93 -6.37
C LYS A 38 1.40 -3.29 -6.39
N ILE A 39 0.70 -3.35 -5.28
CA ILE A 39 -0.60 -2.69 -5.06
C ILE A 39 -0.51 -1.51 -4.09
N ALA A 40 0.56 -1.42 -3.31
CA ALA A 40 0.82 -0.33 -2.38
C ALA A 40 2.17 0.34 -2.70
N ILE A 41 2.24 1.65 -2.60
CA ILE A 41 3.49 2.38 -2.75
C ILE A 41 4.42 2.14 -1.56
N VAL A 42 5.71 2.16 -1.83
CA VAL A 42 6.75 1.91 -0.83
C VAL A 42 7.76 3.06 -0.82
N SER A 43 8.03 3.61 0.37
CA SER A 43 9.05 4.63 0.57
C SER A 43 9.67 4.52 1.95
N ASN A 44 10.90 5.00 2.10
CA ASN A 44 11.56 5.14 3.39
C ASN A 44 11.04 6.37 4.19
N LYS A 45 10.16 7.19 3.61
CA LYS A 45 9.59 8.36 4.28
C LYS A 45 8.41 7.95 5.16
N PRO A 46 8.24 8.51 6.38
CA PRO A 46 7.04 8.29 7.18
C PRO A 46 5.75 8.71 6.46
N GLN A 47 4.61 8.16 6.87
CA GLN A 47 3.29 8.47 6.29
C GLN A 47 3.18 8.16 4.78
N THR A 48 3.86 7.09 4.33
CA THR A 48 3.74 6.60 2.95
C THR A 48 2.30 6.16 2.67
N THR A 49 1.72 5.29 3.49
CA THR A 49 0.28 4.93 3.43
C THR A 49 -0.53 5.97 4.20
N ARG A 50 -1.51 6.61 3.56
CA ARG A 50 -2.43 7.61 4.16
C ARG A 50 -3.86 7.13 4.25
N ILE A 51 -4.29 6.33 3.30
CA ILE A 51 -5.61 5.72 3.21
C ILE A 51 -5.41 4.22 3.29
N SER A 52 -6.20 3.53 4.09
CA SER A 52 -6.14 2.06 4.15
C SER A 52 -6.55 1.47 2.82
N LEU A 53 -5.86 0.42 2.41
CA LEU A 53 -6.15 -0.31 1.18
C LEU A 53 -6.23 -1.80 1.46
N LEU A 54 -6.99 -2.51 0.64
CA LEU A 54 -7.09 -3.95 0.71
C LEU A 54 -6.11 -4.61 -0.27
N GLY A 55 -5.49 -5.69 0.20
CA GLY A 55 -4.80 -6.65 -0.64
C GLY A 55 -5.45 -8.01 -0.49
N ILE A 56 -5.95 -8.58 -1.58
CA ILE A 56 -6.75 -9.80 -1.58
C ILE A 56 -5.91 -10.92 -2.14
N LYS A 57 -5.72 -11.98 -1.35
CA LYS A 57 -5.02 -13.19 -1.77
C LYS A 57 -5.95 -14.38 -1.71
N THR A 58 -6.34 -14.88 -2.88
CA THR A 58 -7.19 -16.06 -3.01
C THR A 58 -6.34 -17.29 -3.37
N THR A 59 -6.55 -18.39 -2.66
CA THR A 59 -5.91 -19.69 -2.91
C THR A 59 -6.94 -20.81 -2.75
N SER A 60 -6.58 -22.05 -3.05
CA SER A 60 -7.44 -23.21 -2.81
C SER A 60 -7.77 -23.45 -1.33
N ARG A 61 -7.03 -22.85 -0.39
CA ARG A 61 -7.25 -22.97 1.06
C ARG A 61 -8.20 -21.93 1.61
N GLY A 62 -8.29 -20.76 0.96
CA GLY A 62 -9.08 -19.65 1.47
C GLY A 62 -8.75 -18.33 0.80
N GLN A 63 -9.32 -17.26 1.35
CA GLN A 63 -9.11 -15.88 0.93
C GLN A 63 -8.65 -15.03 2.11
N ILE A 64 -7.44 -14.49 2.03
CA ILE A 64 -6.92 -13.56 3.03
C ILE A 64 -7.12 -12.15 2.51
N ILE A 65 -7.81 -11.31 3.28
CA ILE A 65 -8.02 -9.90 2.96
C ILE A 65 -7.13 -9.06 3.89
N PHE A 66 -5.96 -8.72 3.41
CA PHE A 66 -5.04 -7.87 4.14
C PHE A 66 -5.52 -6.42 4.11
N VAL A 67 -5.48 -5.74 5.26
CA VAL A 67 -5.75 -4.30 5.38
C VAL A 67 -4.44 -3.60 5.67
N ASP A 68 -3.82 -2.95 4.66
CA ASP A 68 -2.64 -2.11 4.88
C ASP A 68 -3.06 -0.76 5.45
N ASN A 69 -2.65 -0.51 6.67
CA ASN A 69 -3.03 0.68 7.42
C ASN A 69 -1.94 1.75 7.40
N PRO A 70 -2.31 3.02 7.53
CA PRO A 70 -1.35 4.06 7.89
C PRO A 70 -0.53 3.68 9.13
N GLY A 71 0.69 4.17 9.19
CA GLY A 71 1.53 3.97 10.37
C GLY A 71 0.96 4.63 11.62
N ILE A 72 0.88 3.90 12.73
CA ILE A 72 0.34 4.41 13.99
C ILE A 72 1.27 5.51 14.56
N HIS A 73 0.73 6.70 14.75
CA HIS A 73 1.42 7.85 15.31
C HIS A 73 0.42 8.80 16.00
N LYS A 74 0.93 9.72 16.82
CA LYS A 74 0.08 10.76 17.42
C LYS A 74 -0.38 11.75 16.36
N PRO A 75 -1.69 12.00 16.19
CA PRO A 75 -2.20 12.89 15.16
C PRO A 75 -1.93 14.37 15.50
N LEU A 76 -1.46 15.14 14.49
CA LEU A 76 -1.21 16.57 14.58
C LEU A 76 -2.21 17.40 13.75
N HIS A 77 -2.64 16.87 12.59
CA HIS A 77 -3.52 17.51 11.64
C HIS A 77 -4.80 16.69 11.46
N LEU A 78 -5.81 17.25 10.78
CA LEU A 78 -7.03 16.54 10.42
C LEU A 78 -6.72 15.28 9.60
N MET A 79 -5.85 15.39 8.61
CA MET A 79 -5.37 14.24 7.83
C MET A 79 -4.85 13.11 8.74
N ASN A 80 -4.03 13.44 9.74
CA ASN A 80 -3.50 12.42 10.66
C ASN A 80 -4.61 11.80 11.53
N ARG A 81 -5.65 12.56 11.89
CA ARG A 81 -6.82 12.01 12.59
C ARG A 81 -7.59 11.03 11.70
N ARG A 82 -7.84 11.36 10.42
CA ARG A 82 -8.45 10.43 9.44
C ARG A 82 -7.60 9.16 9.27
N MET A 83 -6.28 9.29 9.14
CA MET A 83 -5.37 8.15 9.11
C MET A 83 -5.54 7.24 10.34
N MET A 84 -5.66 7.80 11.54
CA MET A 84 -5.88 7.00 12.75
C MET A 84 -7.27 6.37 12.82
N ASN A 85 -8.30 7.01 12.25
CA ASN A 85 -9.64 6.42 12.14
C ASN A 85 -9.63 5.15 11.27
N TYR A 86 -8.91 5.14 10.14
CA TYR A 86 -8.70 3.92 9.34
C TYR A 86 -8.09 2.79 10.18
N VAL A 87 -7.06 3.11 10.97
CA VAL A 87 -6.44 2.12 11.86
C VAL A 87 -7.46 1.57 12.85
N TYR A 88 -8.21 2.43 13.55
CA TYR A 88 -9.19 1.98 14.53
C TYR A 88 -10.29 1.12 13.91
N SER A 89 -10.86 1.54 12.79
CA SER A 89 -11.87 0.77 12.06
C SER A 89 -11.34 -0.61 11.65
N SER A 90 -10.12 -0.69 11.14
CA SER A 90 -9.53 -1.97 10.75
C SER A 90 -9.26 -2.89 11.96
N LEU A 91 -8.92 -2.33 13.11
CA LEU A 91 -8.72 -3.13 14.34
C LEU A 91 -10.03 -3.70 14.89
N GLU A 92 -11.15 -3.00 14.68
CA GLU A 92 -12.49 -3.45 15.11
C GLU A 92 -13.03 -4.58 14.23
N THR A 93 -12.70 -4.58 12.95
CA THR A 93 -13.25 -5.52 11.95
C THR A 93 -12.33 -6.71 11.64
N ALA A 94 -11.07 -6.66 12.04
CA ALA A 94 -10.10 -7.71 11.73
C ALA A 94 -10.34 -9.01 12.50
N ASP A 95 -10.19 -10.16 11.83
CA ASP A 95 -10.15 -11.49 12.41
C ASP A 95 -8.78 -11.80 13.02
N LEU A 96 -7.73 -11.17 12.49
CA LEU A 96 -6.35 -11.30 12.95
C LEU A 96 -5.61 -9.97 12.77
N ILE A 97 -4.74 -9.65 13.72
CA ILE A 97 -3.88 -8.47 13.67
C ILE A 97 -2.43 -8.90 13.56
N LEU A 98 -1.72 -8.36 12.58
CA LEU A 98 -0.27 -8.51 12.43
C LEU A 98 0.41 -7.22 12.87
N LEU A 99 1.02 -7.24 14.07
CA LEU A 99 1.84 -6.15 14.54
C LEU A 99 3.25 -6.30 14.01
N LEU A 100 3.71 -5.35 13.19
CA LEU A 100 5.07 -5.32 12.68
C LEU A 100 5.95 -4.44 13.58
N ILE A 101 7.18 -4.91 13.82
CA ILE A 101 8.29 -4.15 14.40
C ILE A 101 9.56 -4.37 13.58
N GLU A 102 10.57 -3.53 13.75
CA GLU A 102 11.87 -3.69 13.08
C GLU A 102 12.88 -4.40 13.99
N ALA A 103 13.52 -5.46 13.48
CA ALA A 103 14.54 -6.24 14.21
C ALA A 103 15.76 -5.39 14.63
N ASN A 104 16.13 -4.37 13.86
CA ASN A 104 17.28 -3.50 14.06
C ASN A 104 16.99 -2.25 14.90
N LYS A 105 15.76 -2.06 15.40
CA LYS A 105 15.36 -0.91 16.21
C LYS A 105 15.13 -1.30 17.66
N LYS A 106 15.48 -0.40 18.55
CA LYS A 106 15.17 -0.58 19.98
C LYS A 106 13.71 -0.23 20.25
N PHE A 107 13.10 -0.96 21.19
CA PHE A 107 11.80 -0.61 21.75
C PHE A 107 11.76 0.82 22.25
N GLY A 108 10.76 1.61 21.84
CA GLY A 108 10.65 3.01 22.15
C GLY A 108 9.22 3.46 22.50
N GLN A 109 9.04 4.77 22.63
CA GLN A 109 7.73 5.37 22.95
C GLN A 109 6.68 5.07 21.87
N GLY A 110 7.08 5.03 20.60
CA GLY A 110 6.16 4.69 19.51
C GLY A 110 5.64 3.26 19.59
N ASP A 111 6.50 2.29 19.95
CA ASP A 111 6.09 0.89 20.13
C ASP A 111 5.16 0.76 21.33
N ARG A 112 5.45 1.47 22.43
CA ARG A 112 4.58 1.52 23.60
C ARG A 112 3.19 2.08 23.23
N TYR A 113 3.15 3.16 22.45
CA TYR A 113 1.89 3.74 22.00
C TYR A 113 1.05 2.76 21.16
N VAL A 114 1.68 2.02 20.27
CA VAL A 114 1.01 0.96 19.50
C VAL A 114 0.46 -0.12 20.42
N LEU A 115 1.24 -0.63 21.38
CA LEU A 115 0.79 -1.65 22.33
C LEU A 115 -0.38 -1.16 23.20
N GLU A 116 -0.40 0.12 23.61
CA GLU A 116 -1.53 0.68 24.39
C GLU A 116 -2.83 0.71 23.58
N ILE A 117 -2.74 0.92 22.25
CA ILE A 117 -3.91 0.80 21.37
C ILE A 117 -4.37 -0.66 21.29
N LEU A 118 -3.43 -1.60 21.09
CA LEU A 118 -3.76 -3.02 20.96
C LEU A 118 -4.32 -3.66 22.24
N LYS A 119 -3.98 -3.14 23.42
CA LYS A 119 -4.59 -3.61 24.68
C LYS A 119 -6.11 -3.42 24.76
N LYS A 120 -6.67 -2.58 23.89
CA LYS A 120 -8.11 -2.29 23.85
C LYS A 120 -8.89 -3.23 22.93
N VAL A 121 -8.21 -4.05 22.14
CA VAL A 121 -8.83 -5.00 21.20
C VAL A 121 -8.82 -6.42 21.77
N LYS A 122 -9.79 -7.23 21.34
CA LYS A 122 -9.91 -8.64 21.75
C LYS A 122 -9.37 -9.61 20.70
N THR A 123 -9.13 -9.09 19.50
CA THR A 123 -8.64 -9.85 18.34
C THR A 123 -7.25 -10.41 18.61
N SER A 124 -6.98 -11.61 18.13
CA SER A 124 -5.66 -12.25 18.22
C SER A 124 -4.60 -11.42 17.51
N VAL A 125 -3.42 -11.29 18.13
CA VAL A 125 -2.31 -10.51 17.58
C VAL A 125 -1.09 -11.41 17.38
N PHE A 126 -0.53 -11.40 16.16
CA PHE A 126 0.81 -11.91 15.88
C PHE A 126 1.81 -10.79 15.93
N LEU A 127 2.99 -11.04 16.49
CA LEU A 127 4.13 -10.13 16.40
C LEU A 127 5.03 -10.55 15.25
N LEU A 128 5.20 -9.68 14.26
CA LEU A 128 6.14 -9.88 13.17
C LEU A 128 7.40 -9.03 13.41
N ILE A 129 8.53 -9.69 13.62
CA ILE A 129 9.83 -9.02 13.75
C ILE A 129 10.41 -8.94 12.34
N ASN A 130 10.19 -7.79 11.68
CA ASN A 130 10.56 -7.58 10.27
C ASN A 130 11.98 -7.05 10.12
N LYS A 131 12.49 -7.14 8.90
CA LYS A 131 13.85 -6.72 8.48
C LYS A 131 14.96 -7.55 9.13
N ILE A 132 14.72 -8.86 9.28
CA ILE A 132 15.74 -9.77 9.84
C ILE A 132 16.97 -9.87 8.95
N ASP A 133 16.85 -9.55 7.67
CA ASP A 133 17.94 -9.42 6.71
C ASP A 133 18.98 -8.34 7.07
N LEU A 134 18.61 -7.39 7.94
CA LEU A 134 19.48 -6.30 8.42
C LEU A 134 20.20 -6.62 9.74
N VAL A 135 19.98 -7.80 10.33
CA VAL A 135 20.56 -8.16 11.63
C VAL A 135 21.16 -9.56 11.61
N LYS A 136 22.13 -9.79 12.49
CA LYS A 136 22.65 -11.14 12.72
C LYS A 136 21.66 -11.96 13.53
N LYS A 137 21.63 -13.30 13.32
CA LYS A 137 20.69 -14.22 13.99
C LYS A 137 20.75 -14.17 15.51
N ASP A 138 21.92 -13.96 16.10
CA ASP A 138 22.11 -13.83 17.55
C ASP A 138 21.41 -12.61 18.15
N ARG A 139 21.07 -11.59 17.34
CA ARG A 139 20.33 -10.40 17.77
C ARG A 139 18.83 -10.60 17.85
N LEU A 140 18.28 -11.66 17.27
CA LEU A 140 16.84 -11.89 17.25
C LEU A 140 16.28 -12.36 18.59
N LEU A 141 16.99 -13.27 19.28
CA LEU A 141 16.55 -13.79 20.58
C LEU A 141 16.35 -12.66 21.62
N PRO A 142 17.26 -11.70 21.80
CA PRO A 142 17.05 -10.57 22.72
C PRO A 142 15.84 -9.70 22.35
N VAL A 143 15.50 -9.59 21.05
CA VAL A 143 14.31 -8.85 20.62
C VAL A 143 13.05 -9.63 20.99
N ILE A 144 13.01 -10.93 20.71
CA ILE A 144 11.89 -11.81 21.07
C ILE A 144 11.66 -11.78 22.58
N ASP A 145 12.71 -12.00 23.38
CA ASP A 145 12.64 -12.01 24.83
C ASP A 145 12.09 -10.68 25.41
N LYS A 146 12.43 -9.57 24.77
CA LYS A 146 11.94 -8.26 25.20
C LYS A 146 10.44 -8.07 24.94
N TYR A 147 9.94 -8.59 23.81
CA TYR A 147 8.54 -8.33 23.40
C TYR A 147 7.56 -9.36 23.94
N LYS A 148 7.97 -10.63 24.17
CA LYS A 148 7.08 -11.73 24.57
C LYS A 148 6.24 -11.43 25.82
N ASP A 149 6.80 -10.65 26.76
CA ASP A 149 6.14 -10.33 28.05
C ASP A 149 5.39 -8.96 28.02
N LEU A 150 5.46 -8.22 26.91
CA LEU A 150 4.82 -6.89 26.81
C LEU A 150 3.34 -6.97 26.40
N PHE A 151 2.96 -8.05 25.70
CA PHE A 151 1.61 -8.28 25.21
C PHE A 151 1.39 -9.77 24.97
N PRO A 152 0.18 -10.32 25.15
CA PRO A 152 -0.12 -11.76 24.95
C PRO A 152 -0.21 -12.10 23.45
N PHE A 153 0.91 -12.03 22.74
CA PHE A 153 0.99 -12.44 21.33
C PHE A 153 0.67 -13.92 21.18
N ARG A 154 -0.11 -14.25 20.16
CA ARG A 154 -0.38 -15.66 19.79
C ARG A 154 0.82 -16.31 19.14
N GLU A 155 1.48 -15.57 18.25
CA GLU A 155 2.68 -16.00 17.55
C GLU A 155 3.71 -14.86 17.52
N ILE A 156 5.00 -15.21 17.50
CA ILE A 156 6.11 -14.28 17.31
C ILE A 156 6.96 -14.80 16.16
N ILE A 157 6.93 -14.13 15.03
CA ILE A 157 7.51 -14.62 13.78
C ILE A 157 8.54 -13.62 13.26
N PRO A 158 9.83 -13.97 13.25
CA PRO A 158 10.85 -13.19 12.56
C PRO A 158 10.69 -13.34 11.05
N ILE A 159 10.61 -12.21 10.31
CA ILE A 159 10.41 -12.20 8.86
C ILE A 159 11.34 -11.21 8.17
N SER A 160 11.57 -11.41 6.88
CA SER A 160 12.01 -10.36 5.96
C SER A 160 10.94 -10.15 4.89
N ALA A 161 10.17 -9.09 5.03
CA ALA A 161 9.16 -8.72 4.02
C ALA A 161 9.80 -8.46 2.65
N LEU A 162 11.03 -7.94 2.62
CA LEU A 162 11.76 -7.63 1.38
C LEU A 162 12.33 -8.88 0.69
N LYS A 163 12.80 -9.86 1.47
CA LYS A 163 13.44 -11.09 0.95
C LYS A 163 12.49 -12.28 0.88
N GLY A 164 11.31 -12.18 1.46
CA GLY A 164 10.35 -13.27 1.53
C GLY A 164 10.62 -14.28 2.64
N ASP A 165 11.61 -14.05 3.52
CA ASP A 165 11.96 -15.00 4.57
C ASP A 165 10.80 -15.22 5.53
N ASN A 166 10.45 -16.49 5.77
CA ASN A 166 9.39 -16.97 6.64
C ASN A 166 7.96 -16.52 6.26
N LEU A 167 7.72 -16.04 5.04
CA LEU A 167 6.38 -15.61 4.61
C LEU A 167 5.45 -16.80 4.36
N ASP A 168 5.95 -17.94 3.86
CA ASP A 168 5.16 -19.16 3.71
C ASP A 168 4.69 -19.68 5.07
N LEU A 169 5.54 -19.63 6.11
CA LEU A 169 5.17 -19.98 7.47
C LEU A 169 4.08 -19.02 8.00
N LEU A 170 4.27 -17.71 7.79
CA LEU A 170 3.30 -16.69 8.18
C LEU A 170 1.93 -16.95 7.53
N GLU A 171 1.90 -17.18 6.22
CA GLU A 171 0.67 -17.44 5.47
C GLU A 171 -0.06 -18.69 5.98
N ASN A 172 0.67 -19.76 6.24
CA ASN A 172 0.10 -20.98 6.81
C ASN A 172 -0.55 -20.73 8.18
N LEU A 173 0.15 -20.00 9.06
CA LEU A 173 -0.38 -19.66 10.38
C LEU A 173 -1.61 -18.74 10.27
N ILE A 174 -1.63 -17.77 9.34
CA ILE A 174 -2.80 -16.93 9.12
C ILE A 174 -4.02 -17.79 8.79
N TYR A 175 -3.92 -18.72 7.83
CA TYR A 175 -5.04 -19.60 7.49
C TYR A 175 -5.56 -20.40 8.70
N ASP A 176 -4.68 -20.84 9.60
CA ASP A 176 -5.09 -21.61 10.77
C ASP A 176 -5.94 -20.79 11.77
N TYR A 177 -5.78 -19.48 11.78
CA TYR A 177 -6.52 -18.54 12.64
C TYR A 177 -7.76 -17.93 12.00
N LEU A 178 -7.87 -17.94 10.66
CA LEU A 178 -9.03 -17.38 9.98
C LEU A 178 -10.29 -18.25 10.18
N PRO A 179 -11.48 -17.63 10.25
CA PRO A 179 -12.74 -18.34 10.33
C PRO A 179 -13.03 -19.15 9.06
N GLN A 180 -13.86 -20.18 9.21
CA GLN A 180 -14.43 -20.89 8.06
C GLN A 180 -15.55 -20.02 7.48
N ALA A 181 -15.37 -19.56 6.26
CA ALA A 181 -16.32 -18.71 5.56
C ALA A 181 -16.14 -18.85 4.05
N GLU A 182 -17.16 -18.46 3.30
CA GLU A 182 -17.09 -18.36 1.84
C GLU A 182 -16.21 -17.20 1.41
N LYS A 183 -15.74 -17.19 0.16
CA LYS A 183 -14.99 -16.07 -0.37
C LYS A 183 -15.88 -14.84 -0.52
N ILE A 184 -15.29 -13.67 -0.27
CA ILE A 184 -15.95 -12.36 -0.31
C ILE A 184 -15.72 -11.67 -1.66
N TYR A 185 -14.51 -11.80 -2.20
CA TYR A 185 -14.09 -11.18 -3.46
C TYR A 185 -13.90 -12.23 -4.56
N SER A 186 -13.98 -11.83 -5.83
CA SER A 186 -13.69 -12.72 -6.96
C SER A 186 -12.22 -13.17 -6.97
N ASP A 187 -11.90 -14.19 -7.79
CA ASP A 187 -10.52 -14.71 -7.86
C ASP A 187 -9.56 -13.75 -8.58
N GLU A 188 -10.11 -12.85 -9.42
CA GLU A 188 -9.34 -11.84 -10.14
C GLU A 188 -9.09 -10.57 -9.33
N GLU A 189 -9.87 -10.33 -8.29
CA GLU A 189 -9.72 -9.13 -7.45
C GLU A 189 -8.53 -9.28 -6.50
N ILE A 190 -7.55 -8.39 -6.64
CA ILE A 190 -6.35 -8.33 -5.79
C ILE A 190 -6.31 -7.11 -4.88
N THR A 191 -7.17 -6.12 -5.11
CA THR A 191 -7.26 -4.87 -4.33
C THR A 191 -8.62 -4.21 -4.50
N ASP A 192 -8.99 -3.35 -3.56
CA ASP A 192 -10.19 -2.51 -3.59
C ASP A 192 -9.93 -1.12 -4.19
N GLN A 193 -8.73 -0.87 -4.70
CA GLN A 193 -8.36 0.45 -5.20
C GLN A 193 -8.90 0.68 -6.61
N SER A 194 -9.41 1.90 -6.84
CA SER A 194 -9.65 2.37 -8.20
C SER A 194 -8.33 2.58 -8.95
N GLU A 195 -8.38 2.50 -10.27
CA GLU A 195 -7.23 2.84 -11.12
C GLU A 195 -6.76 4.28 -10.86
N ARG A 196 -7.69 5.21 -10.69
CA ARG A 196 -7.41 6.64 -10.42
C ARG A 196 -6.56 6.81 -9.16
N PHE A 197 -6.91 6.10 -8.09
CA PHE A 197 -6.15 6.14 -6.84
C PHE A 197 -4.75 5.53 -7.01
N LEU A 198 -4.64 4.37 -7.64
CA LEU A 198 -3.35 3.74 -7.90
C LEU A 198 -2.41 4.65 -8.68
N LEU A 199 -2.89 5.30 -9.73
CA LEU A 199 -2.09 6.24 -10.54
C LEU A 199 -1.65 7.46 -9.72
N SER A 200 -2.54 8.00 -8.86
CA SER A 200 -2.18 9.12 -7.97
C SER A 200 -1.08 8.73 -6.98
N GLU A 201 -1.16 7.52 -6.42
CA GLU A 201 -0.18 7.00 -5.47
C GLU A 201 1.18 6.73 -6.14
N ILE A 202 1.22 6.22 -7.38
CA ILE A 202 2.47 6.06 -8.14
C ILE A 202 3.17 7.40 -8.33
N ILE A 203 2.44 8.45 -8.75
CA ILE A 203 3.02 9.79 -8.89
C ILE A 203 3.53 10.28 -7.53
N ARG A 204 2.74 10.08 -6.46
CA ARG A 204 3.12 10.47 -5.10
C ARG A 204 4.36 9.74 -4.59
N GLU A 205 4.52 8.45 -4.92
CA GLU A 205 5.74 7.70 -4.60
C GLU A 205 6.99 8.32 -5.20
N LYS A 206 6.93 8.78 -6.48
CA LYS A 206 8.09 9.43 -7.11
C LYS A 206 8.41 10.75 -6.41
N ILE A 207 7.40 11.52 -6.02
CA ILE A 207 7.61 12.72 -5.21
C ILE A 207 8.28 12.35 -3.89
N LEU A 208 7.74 11.38 -3.14
CA LEU A 208 8.31 10.94 -1.86
C LEU A 208 9.80 10.55 -1.96
N ASN A 209 10.19 9.91 -3.06
CA ASN A 209 11.54 9.41 -3.25
C ASN A 209 12.53 10.47 -3.76
N LEU A 210 12.04 11.53 -4.40
CA LEU A 210 12.87 12.57 -5.04
C LEU A 210 12.99 13.85 -4.21
N VAL A 211 12.08 14.10 -3.27
CA VAL A 211 12.11 15.30 -2.44
C VAL A 211 12.41 14.99 -0.99
N GLU A 212 12.88 15.99 -0.25
CA GLU A 212 13.35 15.85 1.13
C GLU A 212 12.60 16.76 2.09
N GLU A 213 13.00 16.78 3.34
CA GLU A 213 12.49 17.60 4.44
C GLU A 213 10.97 17.41 4.66
N GLU A 214 10.19 18.48 4.67
CA GLU A 214 8.74 18.46 4.93
C GLU A 214 7.90 18.20 3.68
N LEU A 215 8.45 18.36 2.48
CA LEU A 215 7.71 18.22 1.21
C LEU A 215 7.01 16.86 1.05
N PRO A 216 7.64 15.73 1.41
CA PRO A 216 6.97 14.42 1.36
C PRO A 216 5.64 14.39 2.12
N TYR A 217 5.53 15.16 3.20
CA TYR A 217 4.36 15.15 4.08
C TYR A 217 3.30 16.18 3.68
N THR A 218 3.69 17.19 2.92
CA THR A 218 2.86 18.34 2.55
C THR A 218 2.41 18.31 1.09
N THR A 219 2.64 17.19 0.38
CA THR A 219 2.20 16.99 -0.99
C THR A 219 1.10 15.94 -1.07
N ALA A 220 0.13 16.16 -1.96
CA ALA A 220 -0.85 15.17 -2.38
C ALA A 220 -0.96 15.19 -3.92
N VAL A 221 -1.52 14.14 -4.49
CA VAL A 221 -1.75 14.03 -5.93
C VAL A 221 -3.22 13.73 -6.18
N VAL A 222 -3.81 14.44 -7.13
CA VAL A 222 -5.20 14.26 -7.55
C VAL A 222 -5.24 14.08 -9.06
N ILE A 223 -5.76 12.96 -9.53
CA ILE A 223 -6.00 12.72 -10.96
C ILE A 223 -7.22 13.54 -11.40
N ARG A 224 -7.07 14.38 -12.40
CA ARG A 224 -8.15 15.21 -12.97
C ARG A 224 -8.92 14.48 -14.04
N SER A 225 -8.22 13.89 -14.99
CA SER A 225 -8.83 13.10 -16.06
C SER A 225 -7.95 11.95 -16.50
N ILE A 226 -8.59 10.90 -16.97
CA ILE A 226 -7.99 9.78 -17.71
C ILE A 226 -8.79 9.67 -18.99
N GLU A 227 -8.17 9.99 -20.11
CA GLU A 227 -8.77 9.97 -21.44
C GLU A 227 -8.13 8.83 -22.24
N ARG A 228 -8.94 7.85 -22.62
CA ARG A 228 -8.51 6.71 -23.46
C ARG A 228 -9.02 6.92 -24.87
N PRO A 229 -8.27 6.53 -25.93
CA PRO A 229 -8.79 6.55 -27.27
C PRO A 229 -10.02 5.66 -27.37
N GLN A 230 -11.07 6.17 -27.97
CA GLN A 230 -12.28 5.38 -28.23
C GLN A 230 -11.95 4.32 -29.31
N ALA A 231 -12.46 3.11 -29.15
CA ALA A 231 -12.26 2.01 -30.10
C ALA A 231 -12.79 2.31 -31.53
N ALA A 232 -13.54 3.42 -31.69
CA ALA A 232 -14.07 3.87 -32.99
C ALA A 232 -13.06 4.64 -33.85
N ASP A 233 -12.01 5.24 -33.26
CA ASP A 233 -11.04 6.05 -34.04
C ASP A 233 -10.03 5.17 -34.81
N SER A 234 -9.92 3.88 -34.49
CA SER A 234 -9.08 2.93 -35.23
C SER A 234 -9.73 2.39 -36.51
N ALA A 235 -11.01 2.68 -36.75
CA ALA A 235 -11.77 2.13 -37.88
C ALA A 235 -11.96 3.14 -39.06
N LEU A 236 -11.53 4.38 -38.92
CA LEU A 236 -11.76 5.43 -39.95
C LEU A 236 -10.52 5.82 -40.75
N GLU A 237 -9.35 5.26 -40.49
CA GLU A 237 -8.18 5.39 -41.38
C GLU A 237 -7.95 4.15 -42.21
N GLY A 238 -8.95 3.82 -43.02
CA GLY A 238 -8.85 2.87 -44.12
C GLY A 238 -8.41 3.56 -45.39
N GLU A 239 -7.14 3.91 -45.53
CA GLU A 239 -6.52 4.13 -46.86
C GLU A 239 -5.29 3.25 -46.97
N GLU A 240 -5.37 2.40 -48.01
CA GLU A 240 -4.35 1.47 -48.46
C GLU A 240 -3.03 2.23 -48.72
N SER A 241 -2.04 2.00 -47.90
CA SER A 241 -0.65 2.21 -48.29
C SER A 241 0.18 1.00 -47.87
N SER A 242 0.50 0.21 -48.87
CA SER A 242 1.43 -0.90 -48.83
C SER A 242 2.87 -0.41 -48.58
N GLY A 243 3.30 -0.51 -47.32
CA GLY A 243 4.70 -0.35 -46.92
C GLY A 243 4.95 -1.12 -45.61
N PRO A 244 6.15 -1.67 -45.35
CA PRO A 244 6.40 -2.46 -44.13
C PRO A 244 6.32 -1.54 -42.91
N SER A 245 5.27 -1.72 -42.09
CA SER A 245 4.96 -0.95 -40.91
C SER A 245 6.00 -1.15 -39.82
N SER A 246 6.75 -0.09 -39.58
CA SER A 246 7.52 0.11 -38.34
C SER A 246 6.59 0.41 -37.17
N SER A 247 6.77 -0.30 -36.06
CA SER A 247 6.34 -0.02 -34.67
C SER A 247 4.97 0.64 -34.45
N GLY A 248 3.93 -0.18 -34.37
CA GLY A 248 2.75 -0.16 -33.49
C GLY A 248 2.16 1.17 -33.05
N ASN A 249 0.97 1.44 -33.60
CA ASN A 249 0.03 2.43 -33.07
C ASN A 249 -0.61 1.92 -31.77
N GLN A 250 0.16 1.85 -30.68
CA GLN A 250 -0.43 1.55 -29.36
C GLN A 250 -1.30 2.72 -28.92
N PRO A 251 -2.51 2.48 -28.41
CA PRO A 251 -3.40 3.55 -27.97
C PRO A 251 -2.73 4.44 -26.92
N LEU A 252 -2.88 5.76 -27.07
CA LEU A 252 -2.29 6.75 -26.16
C LEU A 252 -3.29 7.17 -25.09
N THR A 253 -3.08 6.72 -23.86
CA THR A 253 -3.85 7.16 -22.70
C THR A 253 -3.34 8.52 -22.21
N ARG A 254 -4.21 9.54 -22.11
CA ARG A 254 -3.88 10.86 -21.57
C ARG A 254 -4.30 10.96 -20.11
N ILE A 255 -3.36 11.29 -19.23
CA ILE A 255 -3.60 11.44 -17.79
C ILE A 255 -3.21 12.86 -17.38
N LYS A 256 -4.14 13.56 -16.73
CA LYS A 256 -3.88 14.88 -16.13
C LYS A 256 -3.93 14.76 -14.62
N ALA A 257 -2.90 15.22 -13.93
CA ALA A 257 -2.82 15.18 -12.47
C ALA A 257 -2.34 16.50 -11.88
N ASP A 258 -2.95 16.88 -10.75
CA ASP A 258 -2.52 18.00 -9.93
C ASP A 258 -1.70 17.50 -8.74
N ILE A 259 -0.52 18.08 -8.57
CA ILE A 259 0.30 17.95 -7.38
C ILE A 259 -0.04 19.10 -6.45
N LEU A 260 -0.70 18.80 -5.33
CA LEU A 260 -1.08 19.78 -4.32
C LEU A 260 0.07 20.01 -3.34
N VAL A 261 0.38 21.26 -3.05
CA VAL A 261 1.40 21.68 -2.08
C VAL A 261 0.84 22.80 -1.19
N GLU A 262 1.42 22.98 0.02
CA GLU A 262 0.87 23.97 0.97
C GLU A 262 1.36 25.40 0.76
N ARG A 263 2.52 25.61 0.09
CA ARG A 263 3.18 26.93 -0.02
C ARG A 263 3.80 27.14 -1.40
N GLU A 264 3.96 28.39 -1.80
CA GLU A 264 4.60 28.74 -3.07
C GLU A 264 6.07 28.28 -3.16
N ASN A 265 6.83 28.33 -2.06
CA ASN A 265 8.19 27.81 -2.06
C ASN A 265 8.23 26.29 -2.33
N HIS A 266 7.26 25.51 -1.80
CA HIS A 266 7.11 24.08 -2.09
C HIS A 266 6.85 23.84 -3.57
N LYS A 267 6.01 24.67 -4.22
CA LYS A 267 5.75 24.62 -5.65
C LYS A 267 7.04 24.82 -6.45
N GLY A 268 7.84 25.80 -6.07
CA GLY A 268 9.14 26.05 -6.72
C GLY A 268 10.09 24.84 -6.64
N ILE A 269 10.12 24.12 -5.51
CA ILE A 269 10.96 22.93 -5.32
C ILE A 269 10.46 21.76 -6.17
N ILE A 270 9.13 21.51 -6.20
CA ILE A 270 8.53 20.43 -7.02
C ILE A 270 8.72 20.70 -8.52
N ILE A 271 8.65 21.94 -8.97
CA ILE A 271 8.95 22.30 -10.36
C ILE A 271 10.43 22.13 -10.64
N GLY A 272 11.29 22.62 -9.74
CA GLY A 272 12.73 22.60 -9.87
C GLY A 272 13.28 23.59 -10.90
N ARG A 273 14.59 23.68 -11.00
CA ARG A 273 15.25 24.57 -11.99
C ARG A 273 14.82 24.20 -13.40
N GLN A 274 14.29 25.16 -14.15
CA GLN A 274 13.80 24.98 -15.53
C GLN A 274 12.83 23.79 -15.69
N GLY A 275 12.05 23.47 -14.67
CA GLY A 275 11.14 22.33 -14.71
C GLY A 275 11.80 20.95 -14.55
N GLY A 276 13.07 20.87 -14.15
CA GLY A 276 13.84 19.62 -14.09
C GLY A 276 13.27 18.59 -13.12
N MET A 277 12.82 19.03 -11.94
CA MET A 277 12.29 18.09 -10.93
C MET A 277 10.94 17.49 -11.38
N ILE A 278 9.99 18.32 -11.81
CA ILE A 278 8.68 17.83 -12.27
C ILE A 278 8.80 16.93 -13.51
N LYS A 279 9.76 17.22 -14.41
CA LYS A 279 10.07 16.37 -15.55
C LYS A 279 10.59 15.00 -15.10
N THR A 280 11.47 14.95 -14.10
CA THR A 280 11.99 13.70 -13.53
C THR A 280 10.89 12.89 -12.88
N ILE A 281 10.04 13.52 -12.06
CA ILE A 281 8.85 12.90 -11.44
C ILE A 281 7.96 12.31 -12.53
N GLY A 282 7.59 13.12 -13.53
CA GLY A 282 6.71 12.68 -14.62
C GLY A 282 7.28 11.53 -15.44
N THR A 283 8.59 11.55 -15.75
CA THR A 283 9.24 10.49 -16.51
C THR A 283 9.25 9.16 -15.75
N GLN A 284 9.59 9.18 -14.44
CA GLN A 284 9.60 7.98 -13.63
C GLN A 284 8.20 7.43 -13.38
N ALA A 285 7.22 8.31 -13.11
CA ALA A 285 5.83 7.92 -12.91
C ALA A 285 5.24 7.33 -14.20
N ARG A 286 5.44 8.02 -15.34
CA ARG A 286 4.93 7.58 -16.64
C ARG A 286 5.41 6.16 -16.97
N LYS A 287 6.70 5.87 -16.81
CA LYS A 287 7.24 4.54 -17.12
C LYS A 287 6.52 3.44 -16.35
N GLU A 288 6.32 3.62 -15.05
CA GLU A 288 5.64 2.62 -14.22
C GLU A 288 4.15 2.53 -14.54
N ILE A 289 3.51 3.65 -14.86
CA ILE A 289 2.10 3.69 -15.28
C ILE A 289 1.92 2.96 -16.63
N GLU A 290 2.84 3.14 -17.58
CA GLU A 290 2.85 2.44 -18.87
C GLU A 290 2.97 0.92 -18.67
N ASP A 291 3.82 0.48 -17.73
CA ASP A 291 3.98 -0.95 -17.38
C ASP A 291 2.69 -1.55 -16.78
N ILE A 292 1.94 -0.77 -15.98
CA ILE A 292 0.70 -1.23 -15.33
C ILE A 292 -0.49 -1.21 -16.31
N LEU A 293 -0.61 -0.15 -17.12
CA LEU A 293 -1.72 0.00 -18.07
C LEU A 293 -1.50 -0.75 -19.40
N GLU A 294 -0.33 -1.33 -19.60
CA GLU A 294 0.10 -1.99 -20.84
C GLU A 294 -0.17 -1.12 -22.09
N SER A 295 -0.07 0.20 -21.93
CA SER A 295 -0.37 1.20 -22.95
C SER A 295 0.57 2.38 -22.89
N ARG A 296 0.73 3.12 -24.02
CA ARG A 296 1.49 4.37 -24.01
C ARG A 296 0.74 5.43 -23.21
N VAL A 297 1.48 6.25 -22.45
CA VAL A 297 0.89 7.27 -21.58
C VAL A 297 1.47 8.65 -21.88
N PHE A 298 0.58 9.64 -22.04
CA PHE A 298 0.90 11.05 -21.96
C PHE A 298 0.48 11.58 -20.60
N LEU A 299 1.46 11.83 -19.72
CA LEU A 299 1.25 12.30 -18.36
C LEU A 299 1.49 13.80 -18.26
N GLU A 300 0.44 14.57 -17.98
CA GLU A 300 0.49 16.01 -17.72
C GLU A 300 0.40 16.27 -16.21
N LEU A 301 1.43 16.91 -15.65
CA LEU A 301 1.52 17.27 -14.24
C LEU A 301 1.42 18.76 -14.02
N SER A 302 0.53 19.21 -13.15
CA SER A 302 0.41 20.60 -12.71
C SER A 302 0.68 20.71 -11.22
N VAL A 303 1.36 21.76 -10.77
CA VAL A 303 1.58 22.01 -9.32
C VAL A 303 0.67 23.14 -8.86
N ARG A 304 -0.18 22.86 -7.87
CA ARG A 304 -1.15 23.82 -7.32
C ARG A 304 -0.92 24.04 -5.83
N VAL A 305 -0.94 25.29 -5.41
CA VAL A 305 -0.89 25.65 -4.00
C VAL A 305 -2.31 25.58 -3.41
N ARG A 306 -2.44 24.84 -2.31
CA ARG A 306 -3.61 24.74 -1.46
C ARG A 306 -3.15 24.85 -0.02
N GLU A 307 -3.23 26.06 0.52
CA GLU A 307 -2.79 26.31 1.90
C GLU A 307 -3.52 25.43 2.89
N LYS A 308 -2.76 24.88 3.85
CA LYS A 308 -3.29 24.04 4.94
C LYS A 308 -4.21 22.90 4.47
N TRP A 309 -4.00 22.36 3.26
CA TRP A 309 -4.87 21.32 2.70
C TRP A 309 -5.01 20.10 3.63
N ARG A 310 -4.01 19.79 4.47
CA ARG A 310 -4.07 18.69 5.45
C ARG A 310 -5.11 18.91 6.56
N ASP A 311 -5.62 20.12 6.70
CA ASP A 311 -6.69 20.49 7.64
C ASP A 311 -7.98 20.92 6.92
N SER A 312 -8.08 20.74 5.60
CA SER A 312 -9.27 21.00 4.77
C SER A 312 -10.04 19.71 4.53
N GLU A 313 -11.29 19.65 5.00
CA GLU A 313 -12.17 18.50 4.76
C GLU A 313 -12.41 18.30 3.26
N GLU A 314 -12.74 19.38 2.53
CA GLU A 314 -12.97 19.36 1.08
C GLU A 314 -11.82 18.69 0.30
N VAL A 315 -10.56 19.04 0.62
CA VAL A 315 -9.40 18.49 -0.09
C VAL A 315 -9.14 17.04 0.32
N LEU A 316 -9.36 16.71 1.59
CA LEU A 316 -9.19 15.33 2.08
C LEU A 316 -10.26 14.42 1.48
N ASP A 317 -11.53 14.87 1.40
CA ASP A 317 -12.61 14.14 0.75
C ASP A 317 -12.28 13.90 -0.73
N LEU A 318 -11.83 14.92 -1.46
CA LEU A 318 -11.40 14.79 -2.87
C LEU A 318 -10.28 13.75 -3.07
N ILE A 319 -9.36 13.62 -2.10
CA ILE A 319 -8.30 12.61 -2.17
C ILE A 319 -8.86 11.21 -1.87
N GLU A 320 -9.79 11.11 -0.91
CA GLU A 320 -10.40 9.84 -0.51
C GLU A 320 -11.36 9.31 -1.58
N GLU A 321 -12.15 10.19 -2.23
CA GLU A 321 -13.04 9.87 -3.36
C GLU A 321 -12.30 9.24 -4.56
N GLN A 322 -10.99 9.49 -4.72
CA GLN A 322 -10.23 8.84 -5.77
C GLN A 322 -10.07 7.33 -5.55
N LYS A 323 -10.28 6.85 -4.32
CA LYS A 323 -10.18 5.42 -4.00
C LYS A 323 -11.39 4.63 -4.50
N GLU A 324 -12.55 5.27 -4.53
CA GLU A 324 -13.82 4.70 -5.01
C GLU A 324 -13.87 4.72 -6.55
#